data_5dbc1cd7e23540eb4f8bc0f2b533e17e
#
_entry.id   5dbc1cd7e23540eb4f8bc0f2b533e17e
#
_cell.length_a   1.000
_cell.length_b   1.000
_cell.length_c   1.000
_cell.angle_alpha   90.00
_cell.angle_beta   90.00
_cell.angle_gamma   90.00
#
_symmetry.space_group_name_H-M   'P 1'
#
loop_
_entity.id
_entity.type
_entity.pdbx_description
1 polymer ?
#
loop_
_entity_poly.entity_id
_entity_poly.type
_entity_poly.pdbx_seq_one_letter_code
_entity_poly.pdbx_strand_id
1 'polypeptide(L)'
;VDCNFYEMNAYEPDVGYVLQIDSLMKLSYWYDMGYLAGVTIFLDEFNSLVKHLLTSDTLTQKGTRIPVIELFRNILADAGKVFMTDADISDPAIEFLESVNTDKICYVKNTYNHNQGKPTQEVFNVDELVKLMKDEPEWICACDWASYANMLKEAIGDEDIIVIDATTTERYEWDEHKRIIFSPKVIYGLDSVRERPVFCAYKENTIDAGDMLQQINRNRNITKLYYLFEKKRCQNTTYNTLKDAEEDTKDILKWCEKNDHLHQQITQVHPIFQRIFNKYKYTRDCYMSNQYAHARRLMKERGFIVDNINFDKSDNQKSKKLMKENKERLIEEVTAELEYVKRKNEYIGLPDEEIENFKAIFVDTQFIARYVACKKYLFETQGVTYNPEYIYTY
;
A
#
# COMPACT_ATOMS: atom_id res chain seq x y z
N VAL A 1 21.49 0.76 22.61
CA VAL A 1 22.19 -0.05 21.61
C VAL A 1 22.42 0.86 20.41
N ASP A 2 23.67 1.12 20.06
CA ASP A 2 23.99 1.86 18.83
C ASP A 2 23.65 0.95 17.65
N CYS A 3 22.84 1.45 16.72
CA CYS A 3 22.43 0.71 15.52
C CYS A 3 22.98 1.42 14.29
N ASN A 4 23.63 0.66 13.41
CA ASN A 4 24.05 1.13 12.11
C ASN A 4 22.93 0.91 11.08
N PHE A 5 22.63 1.94 10.30
CA PHE A 5 21.68 1.87 9.20
C PHE A 5 22.31 1.26 7.94
N TYR A 6 21.49 0.94 6.97
CA TYR A 6 21.82 0.18 5.74
C TYR A 6 22.93 0.76 4.84
N GLU A 7 23.47 1.93 5.16
CA GLU A 7 24.56 2.58 4.39
C GLU A 7 25.95 1.99 4.67
N MET A 8 26.03 0.98 5.52
CA MET A 8 27.28 0.38 5.93
C MET A 8 28.05 -0.32 4.83
N ASN A 9 29.37 -0.12 4.86
CA ASN A 9 30.32 -0.79 3.98
C ASN A 9 31.02 -2.01 4.63
N ALA A 10 30.88 -2.22 5.95
CA ALA A 10 31.50 -3.33 6.68
C ALA A 10 30.62 -3.81 7.84
N TYR A 11 30.67 -5.11 8.12
CA TYR A 11 30.07 -5.71 9.31
C TYR A 11 31.01 -5.54 10.51
N GLU A 12 30.45 -5.04 11.61
CA GLU A 12 31.15 -4.93 12.88
C GLU A 12 30.49 -5.89 13.90
N PRO A 13 31.23 -6.83 14.50
CA PRO A 13 30.71 -7.61 15.59
C PRO A 13 30.27 -6.70 16.74
N ASP A 14 29.26 -7.10 17.48
CA ASP A 14 28.74 -6.38 18.64
C ASP A 14 27.93 -5.08 18.35
N VAL A 15 27.69 -4.76 17.08
CA VAL A 15 26.84 -3.63 16.67
C VAL A 15 25.49 -4.12 16.17
N GLY A 16 24.41 -3.43 16.54
CA GLY A 16 23.08 -3.69 15.99
C GLY A 16 22.90 -3.11 14.59
N TYR A 17 22.16 -3.79 13.76
CA TYR A 17 21.86 -3.37 12.39
C TYR A 17 20.37 -3.18 12.18
N VAL A 18 20.00 -2.06 11.52
CA VAL A 18 18.63 -1.81 11.06
C VAL A 18 18.64 -1.74 9.55
N LEU A 19 17.91 -2.61 8.88
CA LEU A 19 17.84 -2.63 7.42
C LEU A 19 16.43 -2.97 6.93
N GLN A 20 16.14 -2.50 5.73
CA GLN A 20 14.95 -2.91 5.01
C GLN A 20 15.20 -4.26 4.33
N ILE A 21 14.16 -5.05 4.16
CA ILE A 21 14.25 -6.37 3.55
C ILE A 21 14.83 -6.34 2.13
N ASP A 22 14.56 -5.28 1.35
CA ASP A 22 15.16 -5.07 0.02
C ASP A 22 16.69 -4.95 0.03
N SER A 23 17.26 -4.64 1.19
CA SER A 23 18.71 -4.51 1.41
C SER A 23 19.34 -5.76 2.02
N LEU A 24 18.56 -6.82 2.27
CA LEU A 24 19.04 -8.01 2.99
C LEU A 24 20.21 -8.69 2.30
N MET A 25 20.27 -8.65 0.98
CA MET A 25 21.39 -9.23 0.21
C MET A 25 22.74 -8.61 0.55
N LYS A 26 22.79 -7.43 1.18
CA LYS A 26 24.03 -6.86 1.69
C LYS A 26 24.66 -7.69 2.82
N LEU A 27 23.87 -8.53 3.49
CA LEU A 27 24.31 -9.41 4.57
C LEU A 27 24.75 -10.79 4.06
N SER A 28 24.58 -11.13 2.78
CA SER A 28 24.88 -12.48 2.27
C SER A 28 26.30 -12.93 2.57
N TYR A 29 27.29 -12.08 2.32
CA TYR A 29 28.70 -12.39 2.61
C TYR A 29 28.94 -12.73 4.09
N TRP A 30 28.37 -11.93 5.00
CA TRP A 30 28.57 -12.18 6.44
C TRP A 30 27.78 -13.39 6.94
N TYR A 31 26.64 -13.68 6.31
CA TYR A 31 25.92 -14.92 6.54
C TYR A 31 26.77 -16.13 6.15
N ASP A 32 27.34 -16.12 4.94
CA ASP A 32 28.20 -17.21 4.43
C ASP A 32 29.47 -17.41 5.30
N MET A 33 29.98 -16.36 5.91
CA MET A 33 31.08 -16.39 6.87
C MET A 33 30.68 -16.82 8.29
N GLY A 34 29.38 -17.08 8.54
CA GLY A 34 28.84 -17.54 9.82
C GLY A 34 28.67 -16.46 10.90
N TYR A 35 28.89 -15.19 10.56
CA TYR A 35 28.77 -14.10 11.55
C TYR A 35 27.34 -13.84 12.02
N LEU A 36 26.33 -14.28 11.29
CA LEU A 36 24.91 -14.09 11.65
C LEU A 36 24.32 -15.28 12.40
N ALA A 37 25.10 -16.31 12.70
CA ALA A 37 24.64 -17.44 13.49
C ALA A 37 24.41 -17.04 14.97
N GLY A 38 23.26 -17.42 15.54
CA GLY A 38 22.92 -17.16 16.94
C GLY A 38 22.53 -15.72 17.25
N VAL A 39 22.42 -14.81 16.26
CA VAL A 39 22.01 -13.42 16.48
C VAL A 39 20.58 -13.32 16.99
N THR A 40 20.26 -12.20 17.63
CA THR A 40 18.88 -11.85 17.99
C THR A 40 18.29 -10.94 16.90
N ILE A 41 17.11 -11.30 16.40
CA ILE A 41 16.42 -10.60 15.32
C ILE A 41 15.13 -10.00 15.84
N PHE A 42 14.87 -8.74 15.50
CA PHE A 42 13.60 -8.07 15.72
C PHE A 42 12.97 -7.76 14.36
N LEU A 43 11.75 -8.27 14.14
CA LEU A 43 10.96 -8.03 12.94
C LEU A 43 9.74 -7.22 13.33
N ASP A 44 9.70 -5.98 12.88
CA ASP A 44 8.54 -5.11 13.07
C ASP A 44 7.61 -5.19 11.87
N GLU A 45 6.31 -5.08 12.10
CA GLU A 45 5.26 -5.18 11.08
C GLU A 45 5.41 -6.45 10.22
N PHE A 46 5.49 -7.60 10.87
CA PHE A 46 5.84 -8.87 10.24
C PHE A 46 4.90 -9.30 9.09
N ASN A 47 3.59 -9.03 9.19
CA ASN A 47 2.66 -9.25 8.08
C ASN A 47 3.03 -8.44 6.84
N SER A 48 3.39 -7.18 7.04
CA SER A 48 3.80 -6.29 5.96
C SER A 48 5.07 -6.77 5.32
N LEU A 49 6.00 -7.28 6.11
CA LEU A 49 7.25 -7.86 5.63
C LEU A 49 6.97 -9.10 4.78
N VAL A 50 6.14 -10.03 5.24
CA VAL A 50 5.75 -11.23 4.47
C VAL A 50 5.01 -10.83 3.19
N LYS A 51 4.04 -9.89 3.28
CA LYS A 51 3.33 -9.34 2.11
C LYS A 51 4.33 -8.75 1.10
N HIS A 52 5.29 -7.97 1.56
CA HIS A 52 6.33 -7.38 0.71
C HIS A 52 7.18 -8.44 0.00
N LEU A 53 7.65 -9.47 0.73
CA LEU A 53 8.38 -10.59 0.14
C LEU A 53 7.58 -11.30 -0.97
N LEU A 54 6.27 -11.42 -0.79
CA LEU A 54 5.39 -12.11 -1.75
C LEU A 54 5.03 -11.24 -2.96
N THR A 55 4.88 -9.93 -2.81
CA THR A 55 4.20 -9.07 -3.80
C THR A 55 5.00 -7.87 -4.27
N SER A 56 6.16 -7.56 -3.71
CA SER A 56 6.94 -6.36 -4.05
C SER A 56 7.41 -6.35 -5.49
N ASP A 57 7.06 -5.30 -6.23
CA ASP A 57 7.58 -5.08 -7.57
C ASP A 57 9.09 -4.77 -7.56
N THR A 58 9.58 -4.11 -6.53
CA THR A 58 11.01 -3.79 -6.36
C THR A 58 11.88 -5.04 -6.37
N LEU A 59 11.47 -6.07 -5.61
CA LEU A 59 12.18 -7.36 -5.58
C LEU A 59 12.06 -8.11 -6.92
N THR A 60 10.94 -7.97 -7.62
CA THR A 60 10.73 -8.58 -8.94
C THR A 60 11.61 -7.91 -10.00
N GLN A 61 11.57 -6.59 -10.08
CA GLN A 61 12.34 -5.82 -11.07
C GLN A 61 13.85 -6.02 -10.93
N LYS A 62 14.34 -6.14 -9.69
CA LYS A 62 15.76 -6.43 -9.41
C LYS A 62 16.12 -7.91 -9.60
N GLY A 63 15.16 -8.81 -9.83
CA GLY A 63 15.39 -10.26 -9.88
C GLY A 63 15.90 -10.85 -8.56
N THR A 64 15.71 -10.16 -7.43
CA THR A 64 16.30 -10.53 -6.13
C THR A 64 15.32 -11.21 -5.18
N ARG A 65 14.05 -11.36 -5.56
CA ARG A 65 13.02 -11.91 -4.66
C ARG A 65 13.41 -13.26 -4.08
N ILE A 66 13.78 -14.23 -4.93
CA ILE A 66 14.11 -15.58 -4.47
C ILE A 66 15.35 -15.57 -3.58
N PRO A 67 16.50 -14.99 -4.00
CA PRO A 67 17.68 -14.88 -3.13
C PRO A 67 17.40 -14.21 -1.79
N VAL A 68 16.60 -13.13 -1.76
CA VAL A 68 16.23 -12.45 -0.51
C VAL A 68 15.42 -13.36 0.40
N ILE A 69 14.45 -14.06 -0.15
CA ILE A 69 13.61 -14.98 0.60
C ILE A 69 14.42 -16.13 1.20
N GLU A 70 15.30 -16.72 0.41
CA GLU A 70 16.16 -17.83 0.85
C GLU A 70 17.13 -17.37 1.94
N LEU A 71 17.82 -16.25 1.72
CA LEU A 71 18.72 -15.69 2.72
C LEU A 71 17.96 -15.32 4.01
N PHE A 72 16.77 -14.73 3.90
CA PHE A 72 15.96 -14.39 5.06
C PHE A 72 15.55 -15.63 5.87
N ARG A 73 15.09 -16.68 5.19
CA ARG A 73 14.78 -17.95 5.85
C ARG A 73 15.98 -18.56 6.55
N ASN A 74 17.12 -18.57 5.89
CA ASN A 74 18.34 -19.13 6.45
C ASN A 74 18.81 -18.34 7.69
N ILE A 75 18.79 -17.01 7.62
CA ILE A 75 19.13 -16.15 8.77
C ILE A 75 18.16 -16.39 9.94
N LEU A 76 16.86 -16.54 9.66
CA LEU A 76 15.87 -16.84 10.70
C LEU A 76 16.08 -18.24 11.32
N ALA A 77 16.44 -19.23 10.50
CA ALA A 77 16.70 -20.60 10.96
C ALA A 77 17.91 -20.67 11.88
N ASP A 78 18.96 -19.90 11.58
CA ASP A 78 20.22 -19.89 12.33
C ASP A 78 20.21 -18.86 13.48
N ALA A 79 19.15 -18.08 13.63
CA ALA A 79 19.04 -17.07 14.69
C ALA A 79 18.91 -17.71 16.07
N GLY A 80 19.57 -17.11 17.05
CA GLY A 80 19.42 -17.52 18.45
C GLY A 80 18.08 -17.19 19.05
N LYS A 81 17.51 -16.01 18.66
CA LYS A 81 16.17 -15.57 19.06
C LYS A 81 15.57 -14.71 17.96
N VAL A 82 14.25 -14.86 17.73
CA VAL A 82 13.50 -14.01 16.81
C VAL A 82 12.29 -13.45 17.56
N PHE A 83 12.18 -12.13 17.57
CA PHE A 83 11.02 -11.40 18.07
C PHE A 83 10.28 -10.81 16.88
N MET A 84 8.98 -11.06 16.78
CA MET A 84 8.12 -10.54 15.75
C MET A 84 6.99 -9.76 16.36
N THR A 85 6.76 -8.57 15.82
CA THR A 85 5.67 -7.71 16.25
C THR A 85 4.78 -7.38 15.06
N ASP A 86 3.49 -7.36 15.30
CA ASP A 86 2.49 -6.89 14.34
C ASP A 86 1.20 -6.58 15.09
N ALA A 87 0.43 -5.66 14.55
CA ALA A 87 -0.91 -5.37 15.06
C ALA A 87 -1.88 -6.52 14.81
N ASP A 88 -1.70 -7.24 13.68
CA ASP A 88 -2.54 -8.34 13.22
C ASP A 88 -1.71 -9.42 12.53
N ILE A 89 -1.29 -10.43 13.26
CA ILE A 89 -0.55 -11.55 12.64
C ILE A 89 -1.53 -12.42 11.85
N SER A 90 -1.32 -12.51 10.54
CA SER A 90 -2.14 -13.29 9.60
C SER A 90 -1.71 -14.74 9.52
N ASP A 91 -2.63 -15.62 9.07
CA ASP A 91 -2.30 -17.02 8.81
C ASP A 91 -1.13 -17.23 7.84
N PRO A 92 -0.99 -16.47 6.72
CA PRO A 92 0.18 -16.57 5.86
C PRO A 92 1.50 -16.26 6.58
N ALA A 93 1.49 -15.27 7.49
CA ALA A 93 2.68 -14.90 8.26
C ALA A 93 3.04 -15.99 9.29
N ILE A 94 2.05 -16.56 9.97
CA ILE A 94 2.25 -17.70 10.87
C ILE A 94 2.84 -18.89 10.11
N GLU A 95 2.26 -19.25 8.98
CA GLU A 95 2.71 -20.37 8.16
C GLU A 95 4.13 -20.17 7.62
N PHE A 96 4.48 -18.93 7.27
CA PHE A 96 5.86 -18.58 6.91
C PHE A 96 6.81 -18.88 8.08
N LEU A 97 6.48 -18.43 9.28
CA LEU A 97 7.29 -18.63 10.47
C LEU A 97 7.45 -20.12 10.82
N GLU A 98 6.35 -20.86 10.82
CA GLU A 98 6.34 -22.31 11.08
C GLU A 98 7.17 -23.08 10.05
N SER A 99 7.29 -22.55 8.82
CA SER A 99 8.13 -23.15 7.77
C SER A 99 9.63 -22.99 8.00
N VAL A 100 10.03 -22.04 8.85
CA VAL A 100 11.44 -21.75 9.13
C VAL A 100 11.92 -22.47 10.38
N ASN A 101 11.14 -22.43 11.44
CA ASN A 101 11.49 -23.03 12.74
C ASN A 101 10.24 -23.49 13.47
N THR A 102 10.16 -24.80 13.76
CA THR A 102 8.99 -25.42 14.39
C THR A 102 9.13 -25.63 15.90
N ASP A 103 10.32 -25.44 16.46
CA ASP A 103 10.62 -26.05 17.77
C ASP A 103 10.05 -25.28 18.97
N LYS A 104 9.96 -23.96 18.94
CA LYS A 104 9.43 -23.18 20.09
C LYS A 104 8.89 -21.83 19.65
N ILE A 105 7.69 -21.80 19.11
CA ILE A 105 6.98 -20.54 18.83
C ILE A 105 6.10 -20.19 20.03
N CYS A 106 6.29 -19.00 20.60
CA CYS A 106 5.45 -18.45 21.66
C CYS A 106 4.62 -17.29 21.09
N TYR A 107 3.31 -17.45 21.08
CA TYR A 107 2.39 -16.42 20.66
C TYR A 107 1.94 -15.58 21.85
N VAL A 108 2.23 -14.28 21.81
CA VAL A 108 1.78 -13.32 22.84
C VAL A 108 0.79 -12.36 22.19
N LYS A 109 -0.48 -12.45 22.60
CA LYS A 109 -1.53 -11.53 22.16
C LYS A 109 -1.70 -10.40 23.16
N ASN A 110 -1.41 -9.17 22.75
CA ASN A 110 -1.78 -7.99 23.53
C ASN A 110 -3.31 -7.78 23.43
N THR A 111 -3.97 -7.80 24.59
CA THR A 111 -5.43 -7.58 24.67
C THR A 111 -5.80 -6.13 24.95
N TYR A 112 -4.81 -5.27 25.18
CA TYR A 112 -5.07 -3.84 25.35
C TYR A 112 -5.55 -3.22 24.04
N ASN A 113 -6.62 -2.46 24.15
CA ASN A 113 -7.26 -1.86 23.00
C ASN A 113 -7.48 -0.36 23.23
N HIS A 114 -6.58 0.48 22.70
CA HIS A 114 -6.62 1.92 22.91
C HIS A 114 -7.83 2.61 22.24
N ASN A 115 -8.51 1.94 21.33
CA ASN A 115 -9.74 2.42 20.71
C ASN A 115 -11.02 1.96 21.42
N GLN A 116 -10.88 1.29 22.57
CA GLN A 116 -12.03 0.76 23.31
C GLN A 116 -13.04 1.87 23.65
N GLY A 117 -14.27 1.67 23.22
CA GLY A 117 -15.37 2.59 23.50
C GLY A 117 -15.38 3.88 22.65
N LYS A 118 -14.47 4.05 21.70
CA LYS A 118 -14.47 5.24 20.83
C LYS A 118 -15.65 5.22 19.86
N PRO A 119 -16.38 6.34 19.75
CA PRO A 119 -17.57 6.42 18.91
C PRO A 119 -17.18 6.42 17.43
N THR A 120 -18.04 5.79 16.63
CA THR A 120 -17.97 5.91 15.17
C THR A 120 -19.25 6.51 14.61
N GLN A 121 -19.16 7.06 13.43
CA GLN A 121 -20.30 7.53 12.66
C GLN A 121 -20.13 7.12 11.20
N GLU A 122 -21.08 6.36 10.70
CA GLU A 122 -21.15 6.08 9.27
C GLU A 122 -21.69 7.31 8.54
N VAL A 123 -21.00 7.67 7.45
CA VAL A 123 -21.36 8.77 6.55
C VAL A 123 -21.84 8.16 5.24
N PHE A 124 -22.93 8.70 4.68
CA PHE A 124 -23.61 8.05 3.56
C PHE A 124 -23.23 8.62 2.19
N ASN A 125 -22.71 9.85 2.16
CA ASN A 125 -22.28 10.48 0.91
C ASN A 125 -21.16 11.50 1.15
N VAL A 126 -20.52 11.93 0.06
CA VAL A 126 -19.37 12.85 0.09
C VAL A 126 -19.78 14.25 0.59
N ASP A 127 -20.99 14.73 0.25
CA ASP A 127 -21.43 16.05 0.69
C ASP A 127 -21.54 16.14 2.22
N GLU A 128 -22.07 15.08 2.84
CA GLU A 128 -22.12 14.95 4.30
C GLU A 128 -20.72 14.87 4.90
N LEU A 129 -19.83 14.07 4.30
CA LEU A 129 -18.45 13.96 4.75
C LEU A 129 -17.74 15.30 4.71
N VAL A 130 -17.81 16.01 3.58
CA VAL A 130 -17.21 17.35 3.39
C VAL A 130 -17.77 18.35 4.37
N LYS A 131 -19.09 18.33 4.63
CA LYS A 131 -19.71 19.20 5.63
C LYS A 131 -19.14 18.95 7.01
N LEU A 132 -19.09 17.69 7.46
CA LEU A 132 -18.52 17.31 8.76
C LEU A 132 -17.05 17.70 8.86
N MET A 133 -16.25 17.51 7.78
CA MET A 133 -14.84 17.92 7.75
C MET A 133 -14.68 19.45 7.84
N LYS A 134 -15.60 20.23 7.28
CA LYS A 134 -15.58 21.70 7.40
C LYS A 134 -15.92 22.17 8.81
N ASP A 135 -16.82 21.46 9.49
CA ASP A 135 -17.27 21.79 10.84
C ASP A 135 -16.19 21.46 11.91
N GLU A 136 -15.26 20.53 11.61
CA GLU A 136 -14.19 20.16 12.52
C GLU A 136 -12.93 21.02 12.30
N PRO A 137 -12.36 21.60 13.37
CA PRO A 137 -11.18 22.48 13.24
C PRO A 137 -9.91 21.74 12.88
N GLU A 138 -9.77 20.50 13.34
CA GLU A 138 -8.58 19.66 13.15
C GLU A 138 -9.00 18.22 12.90
N TRP A 139 -8.36 17.56 11.93
CA TRP A 139 -8.66 16.17 11.60
C TRP A 139 -7.58 15.53 10.71
N ILE A 140 -7.63 14.20 10.63
CA ILE A 140 -6.95 13.42 9.61
C ILE A 140 -7.97 12.66 8.77
N CYS A 141 -7.76 12.57 7.46
CA CYS A 141 -8.60 11.81 6.56
C CYS A 141 -7.78 10.75 5.82
N ALA A 142 -8.16 9.48 5.98
CA ALA A 142 -7.59 8.36 5.25
C ALA A 142 -8.42 8.09 3.99
N CYS A 143 -7.76 7.96 2.83
CA CYS A 143 -8.37 7.61 1.56
C CYS A 143 -7.69 6.39 0.96
N ASP A 144 -8.42 5.61 0.16
CA ASP A 144 -7.86 4.48 -0.58
C ASP A 144 -7.35 4.85 -1.98
N TRP A 145 -7.48 6.11 -2.40
CA TRP A 145 -7.05 6.55 -3.71
C TRP A 145 -6.61 8.03 -3.74
N ALA A 146 -5.47 8.32 -4.41
CA ALA A 146 -4.89 9.66 -4.48
C ALA A 146 -5.82 10.70 -5.13
N SER A 147 -6.49 10.35 -6.25
CA SER A 147 -7.43 11.27 -6.90
C SER A 147 -8.63 11.59 -6.01
N TYR A 148 -9.01 10.68 -5.12
CA TYR A 148 -10.08 10.91 -4.18
C TYR A 148 -9.68 11.87 -3.07
N ALA A 149 -8.43 11.77 -2.60
CA ALA A 149 -7.86 12.70 -1.64
C ALA A 149 -7.83 14.14 -2.20
N ASN A 150 -7.40 14.30 -3.44
CA ASN A 150 -7.37 15.61 -4.10
C ASN A 150 -8.79 16.18 -4.33
N MET A 151 -9.74 15.34 -4.75
CA MET A 151 -11.14 15.75 -4.89
C MET A 151 -11.74 16.24 -3.56
N LEU A 152 -11.44 15.57 -2.45
CA LEU A 152 -11.91 16.01 -1.13
C LEU A 152 -11.30 17.36 -0.74
N LYS A 153 -10.00 17.59 -0.96
CA LYS A 153 -9.36 18.89 -0.73
C LYS A 153 -10.07 19.99 -1.49
N GLU A 154 -10.34 19.80 -2.77
CA GLU A 154 -11.06 20.77 -3.61
C GLU A 154 -12.48 21.01 -3.15
N ALA A 155 -13.22 19.97 -2.80
CA ALA A 155 -14.59 20.09 -2.31
C ALA A 155 -14.67 20.84 -0.96
N ILE A 156 -13.64 20.72 -0.13
CA ILE A 156 -13.52 21.47 1.11
C ILE A 156 -13.15 22.93 0.83
N GLY A 157 -12.27 23.18 -0.16
CA GLY A 157 -11.87 24.52 -0.58
C GLY A 157 -10.97 25.22 0.42
N ASP A 158 -10.12 24.49 1.12
CA ASP A 158 -9.17 25.02 2.11
C ASP A 158 -7.73 24.69 1.65
N GLU A 159 -6.96 25.73 1.36
CA GLU A 159 -5.58 25.63 0.88
C GLU A 159 -4.61 25.07 1.94
N ASP A 160 -4.92 25.25 3.23
CA ASP A 160 -4.07 24.78 4.33
C ASP A 160 -4.13 23.25 4.51
N ILE A 161 -4.98 22.55 3.77
CA ILE A 161 -5.05 21.09 3.81
C ILE A 161 -3.81 20.48 3.13
N ILE A 162 -3.07 19.67 3.87
CA ILE A 162 -1.97 18.87 3.32
C ILE A 162 -2.53 17.57 2.73
N VAL A 163 -2.17 17.29 1.48
CA VAL A 163 -2.47 16.00 0.83
C VAL A 163 -1.17 15.22 0.67
N ILE A 164 -1.16 14.00 1.20
CA ILE A 164 -0.01 13.08 1.13
C ILE A 164 -0.39 11.90 0.25
N ASP A 165 0.20 11.84 -0.92
CA ASP A 165 -0.04 10.78 -1.92
C ASP A 165 1.26 10.25 -2.53
N ALA A 166 1.17 9.42 -3.56
CA ALA A 166 2.33 8.81 -4.21
C ALA A 166 3.31 9.85 -4.80
N THR A 167 2.83 11.04 -5.15
CA THR A 167 3.65 12.11 -5.74
C THR A 167 4.36 12.97 -4.70
N THR A 168 3.91 12.92 -3.44
CA THR A 168 4.49 13.71 -2.34
C THR A 168 5.89 13.21 -2.01
N THR A 169 6.89 14.08 -2.09
CA THR A 169 8.30 13.78 -1.75
C THR A 169 8.74 14.37 -0.44
N GLU A 170 8.03 15.39 0.03
CA GLU A 170 8.32 16.04 1.29
C GLU A 170 7.93 15.17 2.48
N ARG A 171 8.69 15.29 3.57
CA ARG A 171 8.32 14.70 4.85
C ARG A 171 7.57 15.73 5.66
N TYR A 172 6.41 15.37 6.13
CA TYR A 172 5.58 16.21 6.98
C TYR A 172 5.58 15.67 8.40
N GLU A 173 5.80 16.57 9.36
CA GLU A 173 5.52 16.29 10.76
C GLU A 173 4.02 16.46 11.00
N TRP A 174 3.31 15.34 11.11
CA TRP A 174 1.83 15.33 11.11
C TRP A 174 1.21 16.17 12.22
N ASP A 175 1.88 16.27 13.36
CA ASP A 175 1.39 17.03 14.50
C ASP A 175 1.57 18.55 14.34
N GLU A 176 2.28 19.03 13.34
CA GLU A 176 2.35 20.44 12.99
C GLU A 176 1.16 20.91 12.13
N HIS A 177 0.44 19.96 11.51
CA HIS A 177 -0.66 20.26 10.61
C HIS A 177 -2.02 19.92 11.22
N LYS A 178 -2.98 20.84 11.07
CA LYS A 178 -4.34 20.67 11.60
C LYS A 178 -5.18 19.72 10.75
N ARG A 179 -5.01 19.77 9.43
CA ARG A 179 -5.85 19.06 8.46
C ARG A 179 -4.98 18.30 7.46
N ILE A 180 -5.11 16.99 7.45
CA ILE A 180 -4.29 16.12 6.59
C ILE A 180 -5.22 15.14 5.88
N ILE A 181 -5.07 15.00 4.56
CA ILE A 181 -5.64 13.91 3.78
C ILE A 181 -4.49 13.05 3.27
N PHE A 182 -4.57 11.74 3.41
CA PHE A 182 -3.52 10.85 2.92
C PHE A 182 -4.07 9.63 2.20
N SER A 183 -3.33 9.19 1.18
CA SER A 183 -3.62 8.03 0.35
C SER A 183 -2.88 6.78 0.87
N PRO A 184 -3.04 5.60 0.25
CA PRO A 184 -2.36 4.37 0.63
C PRO A 184 -0.83 4.42 0.62
N LYS A 185 -0.19 5.48 0.11
CA LYS A 185 1.24 5.68 0.27
C LYS A 185 1.67 5.62 1.73
N VAL A 186 0.80 6.08 2.63
CA VAL A 186 1.05 6.13 4.07
C VAL A 186 0.18 5.08 4.75
N ILE A 187 0.62 3.84 4.72
CA ILE A 187 0.06 2.77 5.56
C ILE A 187 0.94 2.57 6.78
N TYR A 188 2.26 2.79 6.63
CA TYR A 188 3.26 2.52 7.66
C TYR A 188 4.21 3.71 7.88
N GLY A 189 4.82 3.75 9.06
CA GLY A 189 5.97 4.60 9.33
C GLY A 189 5.73 6.06 9.72
N LEU A 190 4.49 6.55 9.73
CA LEU A 190 4.15 7.90 10.17
C LEU A 190 2.96 7.85 11.11
N ASP A 191 3.06 8.48 12.26
CA ASP A 191 2.03 8.50 13.29
C ASP A 191 1.76 9.94 13.76
N SER A 192 0.52 10.17 14.20
CA SER A 192 0.10 11.37 14.92
C SER A 192 -0.36 11.01 16.32
N VAL A 193 0.04 11.82 17.30
CA VAL A 193 -0.40 11.68 18.70
C VAL A 193 -1.41 12.75 19.11
N ARG A 194 -1.79 13.65 18.20
CA ARG A 194 -2.82 14.68 18.49
C ARG A 194 -4.18 14.06 18.71
N GLU A 195 -4.91 14.61 19.68
CA GLU A 195 -6.33 14.28 19.88
C GLU A 195 -7.17 14.97 18.81
N ARG A 196 -7.68 14.21 17.86
CA ARG A 196 -8.54 14.72 16.79
C ARG A 196 -9.39 13.62 16.16
N PRO A 197 -10.52 13.97 15.51
CA PRO A 197 -11.29 12.98 14.77
C PRO A 197 -10.53 12.47 13.55
N VAL A 198 -10.83 11.23 13.19
CA VAL A 198 -10.34 10.59 11.97
C VAL A 198 -11.52 10.42 11.02
N PHE A 199 -11.32 10.84 9.78
CA PHE A 199 -12.22 10.59 8.67
C PHE A 199 -11.66 9.49 7.77
N CYS A 200 -12.54 8.68 7.19
CA CYS A 200 -12.18 7.66 6.23
C CYS A 200 -13.09 7.76 5.02
N ALA A 201 -12.49 7.79 3.84
CA ALA A 201 -13.20 7.87 2.58
C ALA A 201 -12.67 6.79 1.62
N TYR A 202 -13.42 5.68 1.47
CA TYR A 202 -13.01 4.52 0.69
C TYR A 202 -13.95 4.27 -0.49
N LYS A 203 -13.38 4.15 -1.68
CA LYS A 203 -14.15 4.09 -2.93
C LYS A 203 -13.78 2.91 -3.83
N GLU A 204 -12.51 2.71 -4.11
CA GLU A 204 -12.05 1.95 -5.28
C GLU A 204 -11.50 0.56 -4.97
N ASN A 205 -11.55 0.12 -3.72
CA ASN A 205 -11.05 -1.20 -3.32
C ASN A 205 -9.56 -1.41 -3.66
N THR A 206 -8.71 -0.40 -3.48
CA THR A 206 -7.27 -0.49 -3.79
C THR A 206 -6.47 -1.17 -2.68
N ILE A 207 -6.96 -1.08 -1.44
CA ILE A 207 -6.35 -1.67 -0.24
C ILE A 207 -7.34 -2.59 0.47
N ASP A 208 -6.83 -3.55 1.21
CA ASP A 208 -7.69 -4.46 1.98
C ASP A 208 -8.14 -3.84 3.32
N ALA A 209 -9.06 -4.51 4.00
CA ALA A 209 -9.63 -4.01 5.25
C ALA A 209 -8.59 -3.91 6.39
N GLY A 210 -7.53 -4.73 6.38
CA GLY A 210 -6.43 -4.65 7.32
C GLY A 210 -5.61 -3.38 7.09
N ASP A 211 -5.24 -3.10 5.85
CA ASP A 211 -4.53 -1.87 5.46
C ASP A 211 -5.37 -0.62 5.81
N MET A 212 -6.70 -0.65 5.62
CA MET A 212 -7.60 0.43 6.03
C MET A 212 -7.52 0.69 7.53
N LEU A 213 -7.52 -0.37 8.33
CA LEU A 213 -7.42 -0.24 9.78
C LEU A 213 -6.05 0.30 10.21
N GLN A 214 -4.98 -0.09 9.52
CA GLN A 214 -3.65 0.48 9.73
C GLN A 214 -3.63 1.98 9.44
N GLN A 215 -4.27 2.42 8.35
CA GLN A 215 -4.41 3.85 8.06
C GLN A 215 -5.18 4.59 9.16
N ILE A 216 -6.31 4.07 9.62
CA ILE A 216 -7.10 4.65 10.72
C ILE A 216 -6.23 4.86 11.95
N ASN A 217 -5.43 3.87 12.31
CA ASN A 217 -4.60 3.88 13.50
C ASN A 217 -3.33 4.75 13.38
N ARG A 218 -3.09 5.42 12.25
CA ARG A 218 -2.02 6.43 12.13
C ARG A 218 -2.27 7.62 13.07
N ASN A 219 -3.50 7.90 13.43
CA ASN A 219 -3.75 8.76 14.59
C ASN A 219 -3.90 7.91 15.85
N ARG A 220 -2.98 8.03 16.79
CA ARG A 220 -2.98 7.26 18.04
C ARG A 220 -4.07 7.70 19.02
N ASN A 221 -4.49 8.96 18.94
CA ASN A 221 -5.47 9.55 19.87
C ASN A 221 -6.76 9.98 19.12
N ILE A 222 -7.45 8.98 18.56
CA ILE A 222 -8.71 9.19 17.87
C ILE A 222 -9.79 9.63 18.87
N THR A 223 -10.44 10.76 18.63
CA THR A 223 -11.59 11.20 19.44
C THR A 223 -12.90 10.61 18.91
N LYS A 224 -13.06 10.56 17.60
CA LYS A 224 -14.20 9.98 16.90
C LYS A 224 -13.77 9.51 15.50
N LEU A 225 -14.38 8.45 15.02
CA LEU A 225 -14.13 7.93 13.69
C LEU A 225 -15.36 8.15 12.80
N TYR A 226 -15.20 8.92 11.72
CA TYR A 226 -16.18 9.07 10.65
C TYR A 226 -15.75 8.23 9.46
N TYR A 227 -16.64 7.41 8.89
CA TYR A 227 -16.26 6.57 7.78
C TYR A 227 -17.31 6.55 6.66
N LEU A 228 -16.85 6.70 5.44
CA LEU A 228 -17.61 6.60 4.21
C LEU A 228 -17.08 5.45 3.36
N PHE A 229 -17.93 4.50 3.00
CA PHE A 229 -17.69 3.50 1.98
C PHE A 229 -18.66 3.73 0.82
N GLU A 230 -18.13 4.06 -0.36
CA GLU A 230 -18.99 4.22 -1.54
C GLU A 230 -19.49 2.88 -2.09
N LYS A 231 -18.70 1.82 -1.95
CA LYS A 231 -19.08 0.45 -2.33
C LYS A 231 -19.33 -0.39 -1.09
N LYS A 232 -20.61 -0.67 -0.83
CA LYS A 232 -21.05 -1.50 0.33
C LYS A 232 -21.45 -2.90 -0.08
N ARG A 233 -21.52 -3.21 -1.37
CA ARG A 233 -21.97 -4.51 -1.87
C ARG A 233 -20.81 -5.46 -1.99
N CYS A 234 -21.05 -6.72 -1.63
CA CYS A 234 -20.16 -7.81 -1.92
C CYS A 234 -19.93 -7.90 -3.44
N GLN A 235 -18.65 -8.02 -3.82
CA GLN A 235 -18.24 -8.34 -5.19
C GLN A 235 -18.01 -9.85 -5.30
N ASN A 236 -18.06 -10.40 -6.50
CA ASN A 236 -17.70 -11.79 -6.70
C ASN A 236 -16.21 -11.98 -6.37
N THR A 237 -15.90 -13.04 -5.65
CA THR A 237 -14.52 -13.48 -5.46
C THR A 237 -13.98 -14.04 -6.77
N THR A 238 -12.68 -13.83 -7.01
CA THR A 238 -11.96 -14.48 -8.11
C THR A 238 -11.81 -15.97 -7.82
N TYR A 239 -11.57 -16.30 -6.55
CA TYR A 239 -11.38 -17.67 -6.07
C TYR A 239 -12.49 -18.05 -5.10
N ASN A 240 -13.23 -19.14 -5.37
CA ASN A 240 -14.24 -19.65 -4.44
C ASN A 240 -13.57 -20.43 -3.28
N THR A 241 -12.44 -21.06 -3.55
CA THR A 241 -11.68 -21.87 -2.60
C THR A 241 -10.18 -21.58 -2.72
N LEU A 242 -9.42 -21.94 -1.69
CA LEU A 242 -7.96 -21.92 -1.76
C LEU A 242 -7.41 -22.79 -2.91
N LYS A 243 -8.10 -23.90 -3.21
CA LYS A 243 -7.74 -24.80 -4.29
C LYS A 243 -7.82 -24.12 -5.67
N ASP A 244 -8.80 -23.23 -5.88
CA ASP A 244 -8.91 -22.48 -7.13
C ASP A 244 -7.71 -21.55 -7.32
N ALA A 245 -7.25 -20.91 -6.24
CA ALA A 245 -6.03 -20.07 -6.27
C ALA A 245 -4.76 -20.90 -6.52
N GLU A 246 -4.71 -22.14 -6.02
CA GLU A 246 -3.60 -23.07 -6.29
C GLU A 246 -3.60 -23.55 -7.75
N GLU A 247 -4.77 -23.82 -8.32
CA GLU A 247 -4.93 -24.23 -9.72
C GLU A 247 -4.54 -23.11 -10.68
N ASP A 248 -4.99 -21.88 -10.42
CA ASP A 248 -4.60 -20.68 -11.17
C ASP A 248 -3.07 -20.50 -11.19
N THR A 249 -2.42 -20.66 -10.04
CA THR A 249 -0.96 -20.58 -9.96
C THR A 249 -0.26 -21.69 -10.75
N LYS A 250 -0.79 -22.92 -10.73
CA LYS A 250 -0.24 -24.02 -11.53
C LYS A 250 -0.38 -23.77 -13.04
N ASP A 251 -1.48 -23.17 -13.46
CA ASP A 251 -1.68 -22.85 -14.88
C ASP A 251 -0.78 -21.71 -15.34
N ILE A 252 -0.54 -20.69 -14.49
CA ILE A 252 0.47 -19.67 -14.74
C ILE A 252 1.86 -20.29 -14.86
N LEU A 253 2.24 -21.19 -13.95
CA LEU A 253 3.54 -21.89 -14.01
C LEU A 253 3.70 -22.69 -15.29
N LYS A 254 2.70 -23.48 -15.70
CA LYS A 254 2.70 -24.22 -16.97
C LYS A 254 2.82 -23.31 -18.19
N TRP A 255 2.20 -22.12 -18.14
CA TRP A 255 2.33 -21.14 -19.20
C TRP A 255 3.76 -20.57 -19.25
N CYS A 256 4.34 -20.29 -18.10
CA CYS A 256 5.73 -19.82 -18.00
C CYS A 256 6.74 -20.90 -18.45
N GLU A 257 6.48 -22.18 -18.17
CA GLU A 257 7.32 -23.31 -18.65
C GLU A 257 7.40 -23.39 -20.18
N LYS A 258 6.35 -22.94 -20.87
CA LYS A 258 6.33 -22.87 -22.33
C LYS A 258 7.06 -21.65 -22.91
N ASN A 259 7.43 -20.70 -22.05
CA ASN A 259 8.09 -19.44 -22.42
C ASN A 259 9.40 -19.31 -21.65
N ASP A 260 10.46 -19.89 -22.19
CA ASP A 260 11.77 -20.15 -21.54
C ASP A 260 12.39 -18.99 -20.75
N HIS A 261 12.13 -17.73 -21.11
CA HIS A 261 12.74 -16.57 -20.44
C HIS A 261 12.09 -16.20 -19.09
N LEU A 262 10.89 -16.69 -18.79
CA LEU A 262 10.22 -16.49 -17.50
C LEU A 262 10.39 -17.68 -16.57
N HIS A 263 10.75 -18.84 -17.11
CA HIS A 263 10.83 -20.11 -16.42
C HIS A 263 11.81 -20.10 -15.24
N GLN A 264 13.00 -19.54 -15.43
CA GLN A 264 14.06 -19.58 -14.40
C GLN A 264 13.72 -18.77 -13.13
N GLN A 265 12.88 -17.74 -13.23
CA GLN A 265 12.51 -16.92 -12.08
C GLN A 265 11.38 -17.50 -11.24
N ILE A 266 10.53 -18.34 -11.82
CA ILE A 266 9.29 -18.82 -11.18
C ILE A 266 9.44 -20.26 -10.69
N THR A 267 10.17 -21.12 -11.38
CA THR A 267 10.32 -22.55 -11.05
C THR A 267 11.25 -22.83 -9.87
N GLN A 268 12.09 -21.86 -9.48
CA GLN A 268 12.99 -22.00 -8.33
C GLN A 268 12.35 -21.67 -6.99
N VAL A 269 11.09 -21.27 -6.97
CA VAL A 269 10.41 -20.92 -5.71
C VAL A 269 10.17 -22.17 -4.87
N HIS A 270 10.69 -22.16 -3.65
CA HIS A 270 10.45 -23.23 -2.70
C HIS A 270 8.94 -23.51 -2.55
N PRO A 271 8.45 -24.76 -2.55
CA PRO A 271 7.02 -25.12 -2.52
C PRO A 271 6.21 -24.43 -1.41
N ILE A 272 6.83 -24.20 -0.26
CA ILE A 272 6.23 -23.47 0.87
C ILE A 272 5.85 -22.03 0.48
N PHE A 273 6.70 -21.34 -0.29
CA PHE A 273 6.39 -19.99 -0.75
C PHE A 273 5.19 -19.95 -1.66
N GLN A 274 5.11 -20.89 -2.57
CA GLN A 274 3.96 -21.01 -3.46
C GLN A 274 2.68 -21.22 -2.66
N ARG A 275 2.73 -22.07 -1.64
CA ARG A 275 1.58 -22.30 -0.75
C ARG A 275 1.18 -21.04 0.03
N ILE A 276 2.13 -20.35 0.64
CA ILE A 276 1.91 -19.10 1.38
C ILE A 276 1.36 -18.01 0.45
N PHE A 277 1.92 -17.89 -0.76
CA PHE A 277 1.44 -16.96 -1.76
C PHE A 277 0.01 -17.24 -2.20
N ASN A 278 -0.36 -18.51 -2.45
CA ASN A 278 -1.72 -18.89 -2.80
C ASN A 278 -2.70 -18.58 -1.66
N LYS A 279 -2.31 -18.86 -0.43
CA LYS A 279 -3.11 -18.53 0.75
C LYS A 279 -3.28 -17.02 0.89
N TYR A 280 -2.23 -16.25 0.66
CA TYR A 280 -2.29 -14.79 0.65
C TYR A 280 -3.24 -14.28 -0.45
N LYS A 281 -3.10 -14.75 -1.70
CA LYS A 281 -3.99 -14.40 -2.83
C LYS A 281 -5.45 -14.64 -2.47
N TYR A 282 -5.77 -15.85 -2.00
CA TYR A 282 -7.12 -16.23 -1.62
C TYR A 282 -7.68 -15.38 -0.49
N THR A 283 -6.92 -15.20 0.59
CA THR A 283 -7.34 -14.39 1.74
C THR A 283 -7.58 -12.94 1.36
N ARG A 284 -6.68 -12.37 0.55
CA ARG A 284 -6.81 -11.00 0.04
C ARG A 284 -8.06 -10.86 -0.84
N ASP A 285 -8.31 -11.80 -1.74
CA ASP A 285 -9.49 -11.80 -2.60
C ASP A 285 -10.78 -11.84 -1.78
N CYS A 286 -10.84 -12.67 -0.74
CA CYS A 286 -11.96 -12.70 0.20
C CYS A 286 -12.16 -11.34 0.90
N TYR A 287 -11.09 -10.70 1.37
CA TYR A 287 -11.19 -9.38 2.02
C TYR A 287 -11.60 -8.29 1.05
N MET A 288 -11.07 -8.31 -0.18
CA MET A 288 -11.42 -7.34 -1.22
C MET A 288 -12.85 -7.48 -1.69
N SER A 289 -13.41 -8.69 -1.70
CA SER A 289 -14.77 -8.93 -2.15
C SER A 289 -15.84 -8.27 -1.26
N ASN A 290 -15.56 -8.04 0.01
CA ASN A 290 -16.49 -7.43 0.96
C ASN A 290 -15.78 -6.53 1.99
N GLN A 291 -15.03 -5.56 1.49
CA GLN A 291 -14.23 -4.65 2.32
C GLN A 291 -15.05 -3.93 3.39
N TYR A 292 -16.24 -3.47 3.05
CA TYR A 292 -17.13 -2.79 3.98
C TYR A 292 -17.43 -3.65 5.22
N ALA A 293 -17.85 -4.90 5.02
CA ALA A 293 -18.16 -5.78 6.14
C ALA A 293 -16.91 -6.17 6.94
N HIS A 294 -15.80 -6.44 6.26
CA HIS A 294 -14.54 -6.78 6.91
C HIS A 294 -13.97 -5.62 7.71
N ALA A 295 -13.95 -4.40 7.15
CA ALA A 295 -13.47 -3.20 7.85
C ALA A 295 -14.31 -2.94 9.11
N ARG A 296 -15.65 -3.02 9.03
CA ARG A 296 -16.53 -2.86 10.19
C ARG A 296 -16.31 -3.93 11.25
N ARG A 297 -16.09 -5.19 10.85
CA ARG A 297 -15.74 -6.26 11.77
C ARG A 297 -14.44 -5.95 12.50
N LEU A 298 -13.39 -5.58 11.77
CA LEU A 298 -12.10 -5.22 12.34
C LEU A 298 -12.18 -3.98 13.26
N MET A 299 -12.96 -2.95 12.90
CA MET A 299 -13.21 -1.81 13.77
C MET A 299 -13.83 -2.25 15.11
N LYS A 300 -14.83 -3.16 15.07
CA LYS A 300 -15.43 -3.72 16.31
C LYS A 300 -14.40 -4.50 17.14
N GLU A 301 -13.60 -5.36 16.49
CA GLU A 301 -12.54 -6.12 17.15
C GLU A 301 -11.49 -5.22 17.80
N ARG A 302 -11.26 -4.02 17.23
CA ARG A 302 -10.40 -2.96 17.77
C ARG A 302 -11.09 -2.05 18.77
N GLY A 303 -12.29 -2.38 19.21
CA GLY A 303 -13.00 -1.72 20.32
C GLY A 303 -13.80 -0.48 19.94
N PHE A 304 -13.87 -0.11 18.67
CA PHE A 304 -14.77 0.96 18.24
C PHE A 304 -16.24 0.58 18.42
N ILE A 305 -17.06 1.56 18.81
CA ILE A 305 -18.53 1.42 18.83
C ILE A 305 -19.03 1.60 17.42
N VAL A 306 -19.31 0.50 16.73
CA VAL A 306 -19.80 0.51 15.35
C VAL A 306 -21.28 0.16 15.33
N ASP A 307 -22.12 1.08 14.84
CA ASP A 307 -23.56 0.89 14.75
C ASP A 307 -23.96 -0.27 13.83
N ASN A 308 -25.21 -0.70 13.92
CA ASN A 308 -25.74 -1.71 13.01
C ASN A 308 -25.76 -1.18 11.57
N ILE A 309 -25.67 -2.11 10.59
CA ILE A 309 -25.65 -1.77 9.18
C ILE A 309 -26.94 -1.08 8.80
N ASN A 310 -26.84 0.14 8.29
CA ASN A 310 -27.95 0.86 7.68
C ASN A 310 -27.78 0.77 6.15
N PHE A 311 -28.70 0.11 5.47
CA PHE A 311 -28.66 -0.08 4.01
C PHE A 311 -29.34 1.06 3.22
N ASP A 312 -29.48 2.24 3.79
CA ASP A 312 -30.04 3.36 3.05
C ASP A 312 -29.21 3.65 1.80
N LYS A 313 -29.90 3.80 0.69
CA LYS A 313 -29.28 4.10 -0.60
C LYS A 313 -28.71 5.50 -0.54
N SER A 314 -27.39 5.59 -0.33
CA SER A 314 -26.71 6.88 -0.50
C SER A 314 -26.77 7.31 -1.97
N ASP A 315 -27.21 8.53 -2.21
CA ASP A 315 -27.17 9.12 -3.53
C ASP A 315 -25.77 9.69 -3.81
N ASN A 316 -24.93 8.86 -4.42
CA ASN A 316 -23.53 9.21 -4.74
C ASN A 316 -23.41 9.95 -6.10
N GLN A 317 -24.51 10.53 -6.64
CA GLN A 317 -24.48 11.19 -7.94
C GLN A 317 -23.54 12.39 -7.96
N LYS A 318 -23.53 13.21 -6.88
CA LYS A 318 -22.67 14.38 -6.77
C LYS A 318 -21.18 14.01 -6.69
N SER A 319 -20.83 12.98 -5.92
CA SER A 319 -19.44 12.53 -5.83
C SER A 319 -18.91 12.05 -7.17
N LYS A 320 -19.75 11.31 -7.93
CA LYS A 320 -19.41 10.86 -9.29
C LYS A 320 -19.22 12.04 -10.23
N LYS A 321 -20.06 13.08 -10.13
CA LYS A 321 -19.95 14.29 -10.94
C LYS A 321 -18.65 15.04 -10.63
N LEU A 322 -18.37 15.32 -9.35
CA LEU A 322 -17.14 15.98 -8.91
C LEU A 322 -15.88 15.23 -9.33
N MET A 323 -15.88 13.91 -9.21
CA MET A 323 -14.75 13.10 -9.66
C MET A 323 -14.57 13.12 -11.17
N LYS A 324 -15.67 13.14 -11.92
CA LYS A 324 -15.59 13.26 -13.38
C LYS A 324 -15.02 14.63 -13.79
N GLU A 325 -15.52 15.70 -13.18
CA GLU A 325 -15.03 17.08 -13.42
C GLU A 325 -13.55 17.22 -13.05
N ASN A 326 -13.12 16.67 -11.93
CA ASN A 326 -11.71 16.69 -11.53
C ASN A 326 -10.83 15.88 -12.49
N LYS A 327 -11.30 14.71 -12.93
CA LYS A 327 -10.59 13.90 -13.93
C LYS A 327 -10.47 14.63 -15.26
N GLU A 328 -11.54 15.27 -15.72
CA GLU A 328 -11.54 16.06 -16.97
C GLU A 328 -10.54 17.22 -16.88
N ARG A 329 -10.55 17.97 -15.77
CA ARG A 329 -9.57 19.05 -15.53
C ARG A 329 -8.13 18.53 -15.53
N LEU A 330 -7.84 17.43 -14.85
CA LEU A 330 -6.50 16.84 -14.79
C LEU A 330 -6.03 16.41 -16.20
N ILE A 331 -6.92 15.85 -17.01
CA ILE A 331 -6.65 15.51 -18.40
C ILE A 331 -6.31 16.76 -19.22
N GLU A 332 -7.08 17.85 -19.04
CA GLU A 332 -6.81 19.11 -19.72
C GLU A 332 -5.45 19.71 -19.33
N GLU A 333 -5.11 19.71 -18.02
CA GLU A 333 -3.84 20.18 -17.52
C GLU A 333 -2.66 19.39 -18.08
N VAL A 334 -2.73 18.05 -18.04
CA VAL A 334 -1.70 17.16 -18.60
C VAL A 334 -1.58 17.32 -20.11
N THR A 335 -2.71 17.47 -20.82
CA THR A 335 -2.71 17.70 -22.28
C THR A 335 -2.05 19.03 -22.63
N ALA A 336 -2.40 20.11 -21.90
CA ALA A 336 -1.79 21.43 -22.12
C ALA A 336 -0.28 21.42 -21.85
N GLU A 337 0.15 20.66 -20.82
CA GLU A 337 1.56 20.52 -20.51
C GLU A 337 2.33 19.71 -21.57
N LEU A 338 1.74 18.64 -22.08
CA LEU A 338 2.28 17.87 -23.20
C LEU A 338 2.44 18.73 -24.46
N GLU A 339 1.44 19.55 -24.77
CA GLU A 339 1.52 20.50 -25.90
C GLU A 339 2.57 21.58 -25.69
N TYR A 340 2.76 22.06 -24.44
CA TYR A 340 3.80 23.03 -24.10
C TYR A 340 5.20 22.42 -24.28
N VAL A 341 5.44 21.20 -23.76
CA VAL A 341 6.71 20.48 -23.92
C VAL A 341 7.00 20.22 -25.40
N LYS A 342 5.99 19.80 -26.18
CA LYS A 342 6.09 19.61 -27.62
C LYS A 342 6.56 20.89 -28.33
N ARG A 343 5.97 22.04 -28.05
CA ARG A 343 6.34 23.34 -28.67
C ARG A 343 7.72 23.79 -28.26
N LYS A 344 8.10 23.59 -26.97
CA LYS A 344 9.37 24.06 -26.43
C LYS A 344 10.57 23.27 -26.94
N ASN A 345 10.43 21.98 -27.19
CA ASN A 345 11.53 21.10 -27.57
C ASN A 345 11.67 20.89 -29.09
N GLU A 346 10.95 21.68 -29.94
CA GLU A 346 10.93 21.50 -31.40
C GLU A 346 10.68 20.04 -31.80
N TYR A 347 9.91 19.32 -30.99
CA TYR A 347 9.62 17.92 -31.22
C TYR A 347 8.79 17.84 -32.52
N ILE A 348 9.43 17.40 -33.60
CA ILE A 348 8.82 17.26 -34.90
C ILE A 348 7.67 16.25 -34.76
N GLY A 349 6.46 16.84 -34.64
CA GLY A 349 5.23 16.21 -35.03
C GLY A 349 4.90 14.85 -34.45
N LEU A 350 4.35 14.81 -33.23
CA LEU A 350 3.29 13.83 -33.04
C LEU A 350 2.15 14.26 -33.96
N PRO A 351 1.69 13.41 -34.90
CA PRO A 351 0.52 13.70 -35.72
C PRO A 351 -0.68 14.00 -34.82
N ASP A 352 -1.60 14.85 -35.26
CA ASP A 352 -2.82 15.16 -34.48
C ASP A 352 -3.60 13.90 -34.11
N GLU A 353 -3.49 12.85 -34.89
CA GLU A 353 -4.04 11.51 -34.61
C GLU A 353 -3.41 10.85 -33.37
N GLU A 354 -2.11 11.03 -33.13
CA GLU A 354 -1.48 10.54 -31.90
C GLU A 354 -1.89 11.36 -30.66
N ILE A 355 -2.12 12.67 -30.81
CA ILE A 355 -2.64 13.50 -29.72
C ILE A 355 -4.06 13.07 -29.36
N GLU A 356 -4.91 12.74 -30.32
CA GLU A 356 -6.25 12.21 -30.05
C GLU A 356 -6.20 10.79 -29.45
N ASN A 357 -5.28 9.95 -29.89
CA ASN A 357 -5.03 8.65 -29.28
C ASN A 357 -4.51 8.80 -27.83
N PHE A 358 -3.64 9.77 -27.55
CA PHE A 358 -3.23 10.11 -26.20
C PHE A 358 -4.41 10.56 -25.34
N LYS A 359 -5.28 11.43 -25.83
CA LYS A 359 -6.50 11.83 -25.10
C LYS A 359 -7.39 10.63 -24.80
N ALA A 360 -7.53 9.67 -25.71
CA ALA A 360 -8.29 8.44 -25.46
C ALA A 360 -7.63 7.55 -24.39
N ILE A 361 -6.31 7.49 -24.35
CA ILE A 361 -5.53 6.72 -23.35
C ILE A 361 -5.56 7.40 -21.98
N PHE A 362 -5.65 8.72 -21.89
CA PHE A 362 -5.79 9.48 -20.64
C PHE A 362 -7.07 9.18 -19.85
N VAL A 363 -7.98 8.40 -20.41
CA VAL A 363 -9.12 7.86 -19.64
C VAL A 363 -8.65 6.90 -18.55
N ASP A 364 -7.43 6.34 -18.67
CA ASP A 364 -6.84 5.46 -17.65
C ASP A 364 -6.05 6.29 -16.63
N THR A 365 -6.53 6.24 -15.37
CA THR A 365 -5.87 6.88 -14.21
C THR A 365 -4.46 6.36 -13.94
N GLN A 366 -4.16 5.10 -14.31
CA GLN A 366 -2.81 4.55 -14.18
C GLN A 366 -1.83 5.23 -15.14
N PHE A 367 -2.29 5.61 -16.33
CA PHE A 367 -1.46 6.33 -17.28
C PHE A 367 -1.08 7.73 -16.76
N ILE A 368 -2.04 8.47 -16.19
CA ILE A 368 -1.78 9.80 -15.61
C ILE A 368 -0.74 9.68 -14.48
N ALA A 369 -0.88 8.70 -13.59
CA ALA A 369 0.10 8.47 -12.53
C ALA A 369 1.50 8.12 -13.08
N ARG A 370 1.57 7.28 -14.11
CA ARG A 370 2.83 6.95 -14.79
C ARG A 370 3.44 8.16 -15.49
N TYR A 371 2.62 8.97 -16.16
CA TYR A 371 3.09 10.19 -16.81
C TYR A 371 3.72 11.16 -15.80
N VAL A 372 3.05 11.41 -14.67
CA VAL A 372 3.57 12.28 -13.61
C VAL A 372 4.88 11.74 -13.04
N ALA A 373 4.96 10.43 -12.80
CA ALA A 373 6.17 9.78 -12.31
C ALA A 373 7.33 9.86 -13.33
N CYS A 374 7.06 9.55 -14.61
CA CYS A 374 8.04 9.68 -15.68
C CYS A 374 8.53 11.11 -15.87
N LYS A 375 7.61 12.09 -15.88
CA LYS A 375 7.95 13.49 -15.97
C LYS A 375 8.92 13.90 -14.87
N LYS A 376 8.59 13.61 -13.63
CA LYS A 376 9.42 13.97 -12.49
C LYS A 376 10.78 13.29 -12.52
N TYR A 377 10.83 12.01 -12.79
CA TYR A 377 12.08 11.26 -12.76
C TYR A 377 12.95 11.53 -14.00
N LEU A 378 12.39 11.39 -15.19
CA LEU A 378 13.18 11.45 -16.43
C LEU A 378 13.42 12.89 -16.88
N PHE A 379 12.39 13.72 -16.89
CA PHE A 379 12.50 15.07 -17.46
C PHE A 379 13.06 16.09 -16.49
N GLU A 380 12.64 16.06 -15.24
CA GLU A 380 13.09 17.02 -14.21
C GLU A 380 14.41 16.60 -13.55
N THR A 381 14.57 15.30 -13.24
CA THR A 381 15.74 14.80 -12.49
C THR A 381 16.89 14.41 -13.41
N GLN A 382 16.60 13.75 -14.54
CA GLN A 382 17.61 13.22 -15.44
C GLN A 382 17.87 14.10 -16.68
N GLY A 383 17.09 15.17 -16.88
CA GLY A 383 17.22 16.05 -18.03
C GLY A 383 16.94 15.38 -19.38
N VAL A 384 16.21 14.26 -19.38
CA VAL A 384 15.88 13.52 -20.59
C VAL A 384 14.80 14.25 -21.38
N THR A 385 14.97 14.35 -22.70
CA THR A 385 13.95 14.92 -23.58
C THR A 385 12.70 14.05 -23.56
N TYR A 386 11.54 14.68 -23.52
CA TYR A 386 10.26 14.00 -23.54
C TYR A 386 10.13 13.02 -24.71
N ASN A 387 9.81 11.76 -24.41
CA ASN A 387 9.46 10.74 -25.37
C ASN A 387 8.24 9.96 -24.87
N PRO A 388 7.12 9.92 -25.61
CA PRO A 388 5.92 9.18 -25.23
C PRO A 388 6.16 7.70 -24.91
N GLU A 389 7.11 7.05 -25.58
CA GLU A 389 7.43 5.63 -25.35
C GLU A 389 7.92 5.37 -23.94
N TYR A 390 8.56 6.35 -23.29
CA TYR A 390 9.02 6.20 -21.90
C TYR A 390 7.86 6.06 -20.91
N ILE A 391 6.67 6.57 -21.23
CA ILE A 391 5.49 6.47 -20.37
C ILE A 391 5.00 5.03 -20.27
N TYR A 392 5.21 4.23 -21.32
CA TYR A 392 4.80 2.83 -21.37
C TYR A 392 5.86 1.86 -20.85
N THR A 393 7.13 2.27 -20.83
CA THR A 393 8.25 1.42 -20.45
C THR A 393 8.71 1.64 -19.02
N TYR A 394 8.26 2.72 -18.40
CA TYR A 394 8.61 3.10 -17.02
C TYR A 394 7.41 2.94 -16.13
#